data_4b9cdf226b2b7f85311e45f2b0478fd9
#
_entry.id   4b9cdf226b2b7f85311e45f2b0478fd9
#
_cell.length_a   1.000
_cell.length_b   1.000
_cell.length_c   1.000
_cell.angle_alpha   90.00
_cell.angle_beta   90.00
_cell.angle_gamma   90.00
#
_symmetry.space_group_name_H-M   'P 1'
#
loop_
_entity.id
_entity.type
_entity.pdbx_description
1 polymer ?
#
loop_
_entity_poly.entity_id
_entity_poly.type
_entity_poly.pdbx_seq_one_letter_code
_entity_poly.pdbx_strand_id
1 'polypeptide(L)'
;SGLIKLDAMENPYTLPEGLKTLLATHLAQVALNRYPVPSYTALKDALREYAHIPADKDIILGNGSDEVIAMLSQAISKPNETVTVLAPAPSFVMYKMSGLFNHLNVVEIALNADDFSLNVRAWTDAIAQHKPALVYLPFPNNPTGNLFDASAMRTIIEAAKDSIVVVDEAYQPFALDTWMDALNECDNLLVMRTVSKLGLAGIRLGYMAGSAALISELDKVRPPYNVNVLTETAATFVLRHSDVLSEQAAAIRAERATVCAALAKLPQLRVYDTAANFVLVRLNDSLSADEVFAGMKASGVLIKNMSAAHPLLHNCLRITIST
;
A
#
# COMPACT_ATOMS: atom_id res chain seq x y z
N SER A 1 -21.57 17.61 -0.48
CA SER A 1 -22.30 16.35 -0.27
C SER A 1 -22.09 15.92 1.17
N GLY A 2 -23.18 15.72 1.92
CA GLY A 2 -23.13 15.35 3.34
C GLY A 2 -22.83 13.87 3.61
N LEU A 3 -22.09 13.18 2.74
CA LEU A 3 -21.69 11.78 2.92
C LEU A 3 -20.43 11.70 3.79
N ILE A 4 -20.47 10.87 4.84
CA ILE A 4 -19.31 10.44 5.58
C ILE A 4 -18.60 9.36 4.73
N LYS A 5 -17.40 9.67 4.23
CA LYS A 5 -16.64 8.78 3.33
C LYS A 5 -15.76 7.83 4.13
N LEU A 6 -16.12 6.55 4.14
CA LEU A 6 -15.36 5.46 4.77
C LEU A 6 -14.98 4.36 3.75
N ASP A 7 -14.81 4.73 2.49
CA ASP A 7 -14.57 3.81 1.36
C ASP A 7 -13.12 3.78 0.86
N ALA A 8 -12.34 4.85 1.06
CA ALA A 8 -11.08 5.08 0.36
C ALA A 8 -9.81 4.99 1.25
N MET A 9 -9.94 4.61 2.52
CA MET A 9 -8.82 4.52 3.48
C MET A 9 -8.01 5.81 3.56
N GLU A 10 -8.69 6.96 3.50
CA GLU A 10 -8.10 8.28 3.69
C GLU A 10 -7.89 8.57 5.18
N ASN A 11 -6.90 9.40 5.50
CA ASN A 11 -6.71 9.93 6.85
C ASN A 11 -7.76 11.03 7.10
N PRO A 12 -8.58 10.95 8.16
CA PRO A 12 -9.61 11.96 8.45
C PRO A 12 -9.04 13.27 8.97
N TYR A 13 -7.81 13.27 9.45
CA TYR A 13 -7.16 14.45 10.01
C TYR A 13 -6.51 15.29 8.92
N THR A 14 -6.52 16.61 9.13
CA THR A 14 -5.74 17.57 8.32
C THR A 14 -4.52 18.05 9.09
N LEU A 15 -3.59 18.69 8.39
CA LEU A 15 -2.48 19.37 9.06
C LEU A 15 -3.00 20.48 9.99
N PRO A 16 -2.36 20.71 11.16
CA PRO A 16 -2.67 21.85 12.02
C PRO A 16 -2.50 23.20 11.29
N GLU A 17 -3.28 24.19 11.65
CA GLU A 17 -3.31 25.50 10.97
C GLU A 17 -1.93 26.18 10.91
N GLY A 18 -1.12 26.07 11.97
CA GLY A 18 0.24 26.59 11.97
C GLY A 18 1.12 25.96 10.90
N LEU A 19 1.03 24.63 10.73
CA LEU A 19 1.78 23.93 9.67
C LEU A 19 1.22 24.22 8.27
N LYS A 20 -0.09 24.37 8.12
CA LYS A 20 -0.69 24.79 6.84
C LYS A 20 -0.17 26.16 6.39
N THR A 21 -0.07 27.12 7.32
CA THR A 21 0.43 28.46 7.04
C THR A 21 1.90 28.41 6.62
N LEU A 22 2.72 27.65 7.33
CA LEU A 22 4.13 27.48 6.98
C LEU A 22 4.28 26.78 5.62
N LEU A 23 3.54 25.71 5.39
CA LEU A 23 3.54 25.01 4.10
C LEU A 23 3.14 25.95 2.95
N ALA A 24 2.09 26.77 3.13
CA ALA A 24 1.67 27.76 2.13
C ALA A 24 2.79 28.72 1.77
N THR A 25 3.57 29.17 2.76
CA THR A 25 4.74 30.03 2.53
C THR A 25 5.81 29.34 1.69
N HIS A 26 6.08 28.05 1.94
CA HIS A 26 7.04 27.27 1.14
C HIS A 26 6.53 27.05 -0.29
N LEU A 27 5.24 26.71 -0.44
CA LEU A 27 4.65 26.49 -1.76
C LEU A 27 4.63 27.78 -2.61
N ALA A 28 4.45 28.94 -1.99
CA ALA A 28 4.48 30.23 -2.69
C ALA A 28 5.86 30.58 -3.31
N GLN A 29 6.94 29.94 -2.83
CA GLN A 29 8.29 30.16 -3.38
C GLN A 29 8.63 29.19 -4.54
N VAL A 30 7.76 28.24 -4.85
CA VAL A 30 8.03 27.23 -5.87
C VAL A 30 8.00 27.86 -7.27
N ALA A 31 9.04 27.64 -8.04
CA ALA A 31 9.14 28.10 -9.43
C ALA A 31 8.33 27.20 -10.37
N LEU A 32 7.04 27.48 -10.52
CA LEU A 32 6.12 26.66 -11.32
C LEU A 32 6.48 26.60 -12.81
N ASN A 33 7.32 27.51 -13.29
CA ASN A 33 7.81 27.60 -14.67
C ASN A 33 9.09 26.78 -14.89
N ARG A 34 9.53 25.98 -13.93
CA ARG A 34 10.72 25.14 -14.02
C ARG A 34 10.37 23.67 -13.76
N TYR A 35 11.06 22.77 -14.44
CA TYR A 35 11.01 21.35 -14.14
C TYR A 35 11.68 21.08 -12.78
N PRO A 36 11.23 20.02 -12.06
CA PRO A 36 11.93 19.55 -10.87
C PRO A 36 13.35 19.08 -11.20
N VAL A 37 14.23 19.05 -10.19
CA VAL A 37 15.54 18.43 -10.31
C VAL A 37 15.39 16.91 -10.22
N PRO A 38 15.76 16.13 -11.26
CA PRO A 38 15.43 14.69 -11.32
C PRO A 38 16.04 13.82 -10.23
N SER A 39 17.04 14.31 -9.50
CA SER A 39 17.64 13.59 -8.36
C SER A 39 16.73 13.55 -7.15
N TYR A 40 15.85 14.55 -6.98
CA TYR A 40 14.96 14.68 -5.81
C TYR A 40 15.69 14.51 -4.46
N THR A 41 16.92 14.97 -4.36
CA THR A 41 17.82 14.68 -3.22
C THR A 41 17.17 15.05 -1.88
N ALA A 42 16.65 16.28 -1.75
CA ALA A 42 16.04 16.74 -0.50
C ALA A 42 14.82 15.92 -0.08
N LEU A 43 14.03 15.45 -1.04
CA LEU A 43 12.87 14.57 -0.79
C LEU A 43 13.32 13.16 -0.41
N LYS A 44 14.28 12.59 -1.13
CA LYS A 44 14.86 11.27 -0.81
C LYS A 44 15.50 11.26 0.58
N ASP A 45 16.20 12.33 0.97
CA ASP A 45 16.79 12.45 2.30
C ASP A 45 15.70 12.49 3.39
N ALA A 46 14.63 13.28 3.18
CA ALA A 46 13.50 13.32 4.11
C ALA A 46 12.76 11.97 4.23
N LEU A 47 12.60 11.25 3.12
CA LEU A 47 12.02 9.90 3.12
C LEU A 47 12.93 8.90 3.83
N ARG A 48 14.24 8.99 3.62
CA ARG A 48 15.23 8.11 4.26
C ARG A 48 15.19 8.27 5.78
N GLU A 49 15.17 9.52 6.25
CA GLU A 49 15.07 9.83 7.68
C GLU A 49 13.74 9.34 8.26
N TYR A 50 12.63 9.70 7.63
CA TYR A 50 11.29 9.33 8.08
C TYR A 50 11.06 7.81 8.13
N ALA A 51 11.49 7.10 7.10
CA ALA A 51 11.23 5.67 6.95
C ALA A 51 12.36 4.78 7.46
N HIS A 52 13.43 5.36 8.02
CA HIS A 52 14.63 4.65 8.49
C HIS A 52 15.25 3.75 7.41
N ILE A 53 15.29 4.24 6.16
CA ILE A 53 15.84 3.48 5.03
C ILE A 53 17.37 3.38 5.23
N PRO A 54 17.97 2.18 5.17
CA PRO A 54 19.41 2.00 5.33
C PRO A 54 20.21 2.89 4.36
N ALA A 55 21.36 3.40 4.82
CA ALA A 55 22.12 4.43 4.09
C ALA A 55 22.70 3.94 2.75
N ASP A 56 22.94 2.63 2.63
CA ASP A 56 23.46 1.97 1.42
C ASP A 56 22.37 1.58 0.41
N LYS A 57 21.09 1.76 0.76
CA LYS A 57 19.96 1.51 -0.13
C LYS A 57 19.58 2.78 -0.91
N ASP A 58 19.04 2.61 -2.08
CA ASP A 58 18.54 3.73 -2.90
C ASP A 58 17.00 3.77 -2.91
N ILE A 59 16.46 4.89 -3.43
CA ILE A 59 15.03 5.20 -3.44
C ILE A 59 14.61 5.59 -4.85
N ILE A 60 13.53 4.98 -5.35
CA ILE A 60 12.82 5.44 -6.53
C ILE A 60 11.48 6.05 -6.15
N LEU A 61 11.09 7.13 -6.82
CA LEU A 61 9.86 7.87 -6.56
C LEU A 61 8.86 7.67 -7.69
N GLY A 62 7.58 7.65 -7.34
CA GLY A 62 6.48 7.59 -8.29
C GLY A 62 5.33 8.53 -7.91
N ASN A 63 4.51 8.82 -8.90
CA ASN A 63 3.27 9.59 -8.73
C ASN A 63 2.18 8.72 -8.09
N GLY A 64 2.37 8.41 -6.81
CA GLY A 64 1.70 7.37 -6.05
C GLY A 64 2.36 6.00 -6.24
N SER A 65 2.01 5.04 -5.38
CA SER A 65 2.47 3.64 -5.51
C SER A 65 2.00 2.99 -6.82
N ASP A 66 0.90 3.45 -7.41
CA ASP A 66 0.40 2.93 -8.69
C ASP A 66 1.42 3.13 -9.82
N GLU A 67 2.10 4.29 -9.88
CA GLU A 67 3.16 4.51 -10.86
C GLU A 67 4.38 3.65 -10.57
N VAL A 68 4.74 3.43 -9.31
CA VAL A 68 5.84 2.53 -8.92
C VAL A 68 5.55 1.09 -9.37
N ILE A 69 4.32 0.61 -9.18
CA ILE A 69 3.87 -0.71 -9.67
C ILE A 69 3.93 -0.77 -11.20
N ALA A 70 3.51 0.29 -11.88
CA ALA A 70 3.57 0.36 -13.35
C ALA A 70 5.02 0.30 -13.86
N MET A 71 5.93 1.05 -13.25
CA MET A 71 7.36 1.02 -13.58
C MET A 71 7.97 -0.37 -13.39
N LEU A 72 7.63 -1.08 -12.29
CA LEU A 72 8.05 -2.47 -12.08
C LEU A 72 7.58 -3.37 -13.21
N SER A 73 6.29 -3.30 -13.56
CA SER A 73 5.71 -4.10 -14.64
C SER A 73 6.37 -3.82 -15.99
N GLN A 74 6.67 -2.54 -16.29
CA GLN A 74 7.37 -2.15 -17.50
C GLN A 74 8.82 -2.66 -17.52
N ALA A 75 9.54 -2.54 -16.39
CA ALA A 75 10.95 -2.91 -16.31
C ALA A 75 11.19 -4.41 -16.54
N ILE A 76 10.27 -5.27 -16.10
CA ILE A 76 10.38 -6.72 -16.26
C ILE A 76 9.77 -7.25 -17.56
N SER A 77 8.95 -6.43 -18.25
CA SER A 77 8.31 -6.82 -19.48
C SER A 77 9.34 -7.06 -20.60
N LYS A 78 9.20 -8.16 -21.31
CA LYS A 78 10.09 -8.53 -22.42
C LYS A 78 9.27 -8.81 -23.68
N PRO A 79 9.62 -8.21 -24.81
CA PRO A 79 8.96 -8.52 -26.07
C PRO A 79 9.08 -10.01 -26.41
N ASN A 80 7.93 -10.63 -26.76
CA ASN A 80 7.86 -12.03 -27.21
C ASN A 80 8.25 -13.09 -26.16
N GLU A 81 8.37 -12.73 -24.88
CA GLU A 81 8.58 -13.66 -23.77
C GLU A 81 7.40 -13.61 -22.80
N THR A 82 7.03 -14.77 -22.23
CA THR A 82 6.05 -14.82 -21.14
C THR A 82 6.77 -14.57 -19.83
N VAL A 83 6.58 -13.39 -19.25
CA VAL A 83 7.11 -13.04 -17.94
C VAL A 83 6.01 -13.18 -16.90
N THR A 84 6.27 -13.92 -15.83
CA THR A 84 5.26 -14.20 -14.78
C THR A 84 5.45 -13.32 -13.56
N VAL A 85 4.32 -12.85 -13.03
CA VAL A 85 4.18 -12.13 -11.76
C VAL A 85 3.30 -12.94 -10.83
N LEU A 86 3.69 -13.07 -9.56
CA LEU A 86 2.85 -13.68 -8.52
C LEU A 86 2.33 -12.61 -7.57
N ALA A 87 1.06 -12.73 -7.20
CA ALA A 87 0.42 -11.88 -6.20
C ALA A 87 -0.59 -12.68 -5.36
N PRO A 88 -0.86 -12.32 -4.10
CA PRO A 88 -1.93 -12.95 -3.33
C PRO A 88 -3.31 -12.54 -3.85
N ALA A 89 -4.30 -13.38 -3.63
CA ALA A 89 -5.70 -13.06 -3.91
C ALA A 89 -6.64 -13.57 -2.79
N PRO A 90 -7.53 -12.70 -2.28
CA PRO A 90 -7.79 -11.31 -2.67
C PRO A 90 -6.69 -10.35 -2.18
N SER A 91 -6.33 -9.39 -3.03
CA SER A 91 -5.35 -8.36 -2.70
C SER A 91 -5.58 -7.08 -3.50
N PHE A 92 -4.61 -6.17 -3.49
CA PHE A 92 -4.71 -4.91 -4.20
C PHE A 92 -4.75 -5.14 -5.72
N VAL A 93 -5.82 -4.66 -6.35
CA VAL A 93 -6.13 -4.94 -7.76
C VAL A 93 -5.04 -4.48 -8.74
N MET A 94 -4.26 -3.46 -8.38
CA MET A 94 -3.26 -2.90 -9.29
C MET A 94 -2.09 -3.83 -9.58
N TYR A 95 -1.79 -4.80 -8.74
CA TYR A 95 -0.79 -5.83 -9.07
C TYR A 95 -1.20 -6.59 -10.34
N LYS A 96 -2.47 -7.02 -10.38
CA LYS A 96 -3.03 -7.71 -11.54
C LYS A 96 -3.20 -6.79 -12.73
N MET A 97 -3.82 -5.63 -12.53
CA MET A 97 -4.14 -4.72 -13.63
C MET A 97 -2.88 -4.20 -14.31
N SER A 98 -1.86 -3.79 -13.55
CA SER A 98 -0.59 -3.32 -14.11
C SER A 98 0.14 -4.43 -14.87
N GLY A 99 0.12 -5.66 -14.33
CA GLY A 99 0.66 -6.82 -15.04
C GLY A 99 -0.04 -7.06 -16.38
N LEU A 100 -1.35 -7.07 -16.40
CA LEU A 100 -2.14 -7.26 -17.63
C LEU A 100 -1.91 -6.15 -18.66
N PHE A 101 -1.84 -4.88 -18.24
CA PHE A 101 -1.55 -3.75 -19.14
C PHE A 101 -0.17 -3.83 -19.77
N ASN A 102 0.77 -4.52 -19.13
CA ASN A 102 2.12 -4.74 -19.63
C ASN A 102 2.31 -6.16 -20.23
N HIS A 103 1.23 -6.85 -20.56
CA HIS A 103 1.23 -8.18 -21.17
C HIS A 103 1.96 -9.25 -20.37
N LEU A 104 1.99 -9.12 -19.05
CA LEU A 104 2.59 -10.10 -18.14
C LEU A 104 1.57 -11.21 -17.80
N ASN A 105 2.09 -12.41 -17.54
CA ASN A 105 1.31 -13.51 -17.01
C ASN A 105 1.17 -13.34 -15.49
N VAL A 106 0.01 -12.91 -15.03
CA VAL A 106 -0.25 -12.72 -13.61
C VAL A 106 -0.91 -13.97 -13.03
N VAL A 107 -0.22 -14.62 -12.11
CA VAL A 107 -0.71 -15.78 -11.37
C VAL A 107 -1.07 -15.34 -9.95
N GLU A 108 -2.34 -15.47 -9.61
CA GLU A 108 -2.88 -15.12 -8.29
C GLU A 108 -2.86 -16.35 -7.40
N ILE A 109 -2.25 -16.26 -6.22
CA ILE A 109 -2.20 -17.32 -5.22
C ILE A 109 -3.27 -17.05 -4.17
N ALA A 110 -4.25 -17.96 -4.06
CA ALA A 110 -5.35 -17.81 -3.12
C ALA A 110 -4.84 -17.79 -1.66
N LEU A 111 -5.32 -16.82 -0.89
CA LEU A 111 -5.17 -16.80 0.56
C LEU A 111 -6.05 -17.90 1.19
N ASN A 112 -5.71 -18.32 2.41
CA ASN A 112 -6.54 -19.24 3.15
C ASN A 112 -7.92 -18.63 3.44
N ALA A 113 -8.97 -19.41 3.24
CA ALA A 113 -10.35 -18.91 3.28
C ALA A 113 -10.81 -18.45 4.68
N ASP A 114 -10.24 -19.04 5.72
CA ASP A 114 -10.69 -18.80 7.09
C ASP A 114 -10.14 -17.47 7.65
N ASP A 115 -8.87 -17.17 7.43
CA ASP A 115 -8.16 -16.09 8.11
C ASP A 115 -7.37 -15.18 7.16
N PHE A 116 -7.41 -15.45 5.85
CA PHE A 116 -6.62 -14.75 4.83
C PHE A 116 -5.10 -14.82 5.03
N SER A 117 -4.60 -15.85 5.71
CA SER A 117 -3.17 -16.12 5.83
C SER A 117 -2.59 -16.65 4.51
N LEU A 118 -1.24 -16.59 4.39
CA LEU A 118 -0.53 -17.15 3.23
C LEU A 118 -0.55 -18.68 3.27
N ASN A 119 -0.89 -19.30 2.14
CA ASN A 119 -0.67 -20.74 1.93
C ASN A 119 0.78 -20.94 1.44
N VAL A 120 1.73 -21.11 2.36
CA VAL A 120 3.16 -21.19 2.05
C VAL A 120 3.47 -22.27 1.00
N ARG A 121 2.83 -23.44 1.09
CA ARG A 121 3.04 -24.53 0.13
C ARG A 121 2.59 -24.11 -1.28
N ALA A 122 1.41 -23.51 -1.41
CA ALA A 122 0.93 -23.04 -2.72
C ALA A 122 1.87 -21.99 -3.32
N TRP A 123 2.46 -21.12 -2.48
CA TRP A 123 3.44 -20.12 -2.91
C TRP A 123 4.74 -20.77 -3.39
N THR A 124 5.33 -21.67 -2.62
CA THR A 124 6.58 -22.34 -2.99
C THR A 124 6.43 -23.21 -4.24
N ASP A 125 5.30 -23.92 -4.37
CA ASP A 125 4.97 -24.71 -5.56
C ASP A 125 4.83 -23.80 -6.81
N ALA A 126 4.12 -22.66 -6.66
CA ALA A 126 3.94 -21.70 -7.76
C ALA A 126 5.27 -21.04 -8.18
N ILE A 127 6.13 -20.69 -7.23
CA ILE A 127 7.48 -20.14 -7.51
C ILE A 127 8.30 -21.14 -8.30
N ALA A 128 8.35 -22.40 -7.85
CA ALA A 128 9.08 -23.45 -8.53
C ALA A 128 8.57 -23.73 -9.95
N GLN A 129 7.25 -23.71 -10.12
CA GLN A 129 6.55 -23.98 -11.40
C GLN A 129 6.72 -22.84 -12.39
N HIS A 130 6.48 -21.61 -11.95
CA HIS A 130 6.34 -20.45 -12.85
C HIS A 130 7.61 -19.62 -12.97
N LYS A 131 8.58 -19.78 -12.06
CA LYS A 131 9.84 -19.00 -12.03
C LYS A 131 9.57 -17.50 -12.26
N PRO A 132 8.78 -16.87 -11.39
CA PRO A 132 8.31 -15.50 -11.61
C PRO A 132 9.48 -14.51 -11.63
N ALA A 133 9.34 -13.44 -12.42
CA ALA A 133 10.26 -12.31 -12.36
C ALA A 133 9.95 -11.38 -11.17
N LEU A 134 8.68 -11.37 -10.72
CA LEU A 134 8.20 -10.45 -9.68
C LEU A 134 7.19 -11.16 -8.77
N VAL A 135 7.32 -10.90 -7.47
CA VAL A 135 6.44 -11.41 -6.41
C VAL A 135 5.98 -10.23 -5.55
N TYR A 136 4.68 -10.08 -5.33
CA TYR A 136 4.11 -9.09 -4.42
C TYR A 136 3.68 -9.72 -3.09
N LEU A 137 4.08 -9.11 -1.98
CA LEU A 137 3.69 -9.47 -0.62
C LEU A 137 3.24 -8.20 0.13
N PRO A 138 1.94 -7.87 0.14
CA PRO A 138 1.43 -6.70 0.87
C PRO A 138 1.47 -6.92 2.38
N PHE A 139 1.84 -5.89 3.13
CA PHE A 139 2.03 -5.95 4.57
C PHE A 139 1.70 -4.62 5.26
N PRO A 140 0.46 -4.42 5.73
CA PRO A 140 -0.75 -5.26 5.70
C PRO A 140 -1.38 -5.43 4.32
N ASN A 141 -2.14 -6.53 4.14
CA ASN A 141 -2.89 -6.77 2.90
C ASN A 141 -4.15 -5.88 2.80
N ASN A 142 -4.50 -5.47 1.62
CA ASN A 142 -5.76 -4.82 1.27
C ASN A 142 -6.51 -5.72 0.26
N PRO A 143 -7.76 -6.16 0.54
CA PRO A 143 -8.72 -5.57 1.46
C PRO A 143 -8.87 -6.27 2.82
N THR A 144 -8.05 -7.24 3.15
CA THR A 144 -8.24 -8.09 4.33
C THR A 144 -7.73 -7.47 5.64
N GLY A 145 -6.77 -6.57 5.57
CA GLY A 145 -6.25 -5.78 6.70
C GLY A 145 -5.21 -6.49 7.56
N ASN A 146 -5.08 -7.82 7.46
CA ASN A 146 -4.18 -8.62 8.27
C ASN A 146 -2.71 -8.46 7.87
N LEU A 147 -1.82 -8.69 8.83
CA LEU A 147 -0.42 -8.95 8.58
C LEU A 147 -0.23 -10.43 8.24
N PHE A 148 0.62 -10.70 7.27
CA PHE A 148 1.06 -12.07 7.03
C PHE A 148 2.11 -12.48 8.07
N ASP A 149 2.14 -13.76 8.40
CA ASP A 149 3.15 -14.30 9.31
C ASP A 149 4.57 -14.07 8.77
N ALA A 150 5.44 -13.53 9.60
CA ALA A 150 6.80 -13.15 9.18
C ALA A 150 7.64 -14.36 8.75
N SER A 151 7.44 -15.54 9.38
CA SER A 151 8.16 -16.77 9.00
C SER A 151 7.67 -17.31 7.66
N ALA A 152 6.37 -17.21 7.40
CA ALA A 152 5.78 -17.54 6.10
C ALA A 152 6.32 -16.63 4.99
N MET A 153 6.37 -15.32 5.25
CA MET A 153 6.94 -14.37 4.30
C MET A 153 8.43 -14.63 4.03
N ARG A 154 9.23 -14.86 5.06
CA ARG A 154 10.66 -15.21 4.90
C ARG A 154 10.85 -16.46 4.05
N THR A 155 10.05 -17.50 4.28
CA THR A 155 10.08 -18.73 3.47
C THR A 155 9.80 -18.46 1.99
N ILE A 156 8.82 -17.61 1.71
CA ILE A 156 8.45 -17.23 0.33
C ILE A 156 9.55 -16.37 -0.31
N ILE A 157 10.10 -15.40 0.41
CA ILE A 157 11.20 -14.53 -0.07
C ILE A 157 12.43 -15.38 -0.42
N GLU A 158 12.78 -16.33 0.43
CA GLU A 158 13.90 -17.25 0.19
C GLU A 158 13.65 -18.16 -1.02
N ALA A 159 12.45 -18.72 -1.15
CA ALA A 159 12.08 -19.51 -2.32
C ALA A 159 12.14 -18.70 -3.63
N ALA A 160 11.84 -17.39 -3.55
CA ALA A 160 11.82 -16.44 -4.66
C ALA A 160 13.16 -15.68 -4.85
N LYS A 161 14.29 -16.24 -4.42
CA LYS A 161 15.62 -15.58 -4.46
C LYS A 161 16.06 -15.12 -5.86
N ASP A 162 15.55 -15.75 -6.91
CA ASP A 162 15.84 -15.41 -8.31
C ASP A 162 14.79 -14.44 -8.91
N SER A 163 13.86 -13.95 -8.09
CA SER A 163 12.79 -13.01 -8.43
C SER A 163 13.00 -11.70 -7.71
N ILE A 164 12.47 -10.60 -8.24
CA ILE A 164 12.26 -9.38 -7.45
C ILE A 164 11.08 -9.64 -6.51
N VAL A 165 11.25 -9.39 -5.23
CA VAL A 165 10.16 -9.47 -4.24
C VAL A 165 9.86 -8.07 -3.73
N VAL A 166 8.59 -7.66 -3.80
CA VAL A 166 8.11 -6.39 -3.29
C VAL A 166 7.26 -6.62 -2.07
N VAL A 167 7.70 -6.11 -0.92
CA VAL A 167 6.85 -5.96 0.25
C VAL A 167 6.16 -4.60 0.16
N ASP A 168 4.84 -4.62 -0.01
CA ASP A 168 4.03 -3.40 -0.10
C ASP A 168 3.54 -3.00 1.29
N GLU A 169 4.14 -1.95 1.82
CA GLU A 169 3.87 -1.37 3.13
C GLU A 169 3.01 -0.09 3.04
N ALA A 170 2.05 -0.02 2.13
CA ALA A 170 1.20 1.16 1.99
C ALA A 170 0.46 1.54 3.28
N TYR A 171 0.20 0.59 4.17
CA TYR A 171 -0.49 0.78 5.45
C TYR A 171 0.44 0.68 6.68
N GLN A 172 1.75 0.71 6.49
CA GLN A 172 2.76 0.59 7.54
C GLN A 172 2.55 1.55 8.74
N PRO A 173 2.09 2.81 8.57
CA PRO A 173 1.89 3.72 9.70
C PRO A 173 0.91 3.18 10.77
N PHE A 174 0.06 2.24 10.39
CA PHE A 174 -0.93 1.63 11.27
C PHE A 174 -0.54 0.25 11.77
N ALA A 175 0.46 -0.39 11.15
CA ALA A 175 0.93 -1.75 11.47
C ALA A 175 1.95 -1.79 12.60
N LEU A 176 2.74 -0.75 12.77
CA LEU A 176 3.88 -0.66 13.72
C LEU A 176 4.97 -1.71 13.47
N ASP A 177 4.95 -2.34 12.31
CA ASP A 177 5.93 -3.32 11.88
C ASP A 177 6.42 -2.98 10.47
N THR A 178 7.61 -3.47 10.10
CA THR A 178 8.24 -3.12 8.82
C THR A 178 9.23 -4.18 8.35
N TRP A 179 9.38 -4.30 7.05
CA TRP A 179 10.40 -5.09 6.37
C TRP A 179 11.59 -4.23 5.91
N MET A 180 11.66 -2.96 6.32
CA MET A 180 12.73 -2.06 5.87
C MET A 180 14.12 -2.57 6.28
N ASP A 181 14.25 -3.14 7.48
CA ASP A 181 15.53 -3.70 7.94
C ASP A 181 15.96 -4.95 7.17
N ALA A 182 14.98 -5.71 6.63
CA ALA A 182 15.25 -6.90 5.84
C ALA A 182 15.92 -6.58 4.48
N LEU A 183 15.92 -5.32 4.05
CA LEU A 183 16.70 -4.86 2.90
C LEU A 183 18.21 -5.10 3.07
N ASN A 184 18.70 -5.22 4.31
CA ASN A 184 20.10 -5.54 4.60
C ASN A 184 20.42 -7.04 4.46
N GLU A 185 19.38 -7.88 4.45
CA GLU A 185 19.51 -9.34 4.43
C GLU A 185 19.22 -9.93 3.04
N CYS A 186 18.42 -9.24 2.22
CA CYS A 186 17.88 -9.76 0.96
C CYS A 186 18.10 -8.77 -0.19
N ASP A 187 19.03 -9.04 -1.09
CA ASP A 187 19.35 -8.16 -2.24
C ASP A 187 18.24 -8.06 -3.28
N ASN A 188 17.35 -9.06 -3.36
CA ASN A 188 16.22 -9.11 -4.28
C ASN A 188 14.94 -8.49 -3.71
N LEU A 189 14.99 -7.97 -2.47
CA LEU A 189 13.84 -7.36 -1.78
C LEU A 189 13.76 -5.88 -2.10
N LEU A 190 12.54 -5.42 -2.32
CA LEU A 190 12.14 -4.02 -2.40
C LEU A 190 11.02 -3.76 -1.39
N VAL A 191 11.07 -2.65 -0.69
CA VAL A 191 9.99 -2.19 0.20
C VAL A 191 9.32 -0.97 -0.42
N MET A 192 8.03 -1.09 -0.73
CA MET A 192 7.22 -0.04 -1.33
C MET A 192 6.33 0.61 -0.29
N ARG A 193 6.24 1.95 -0.30
CA ARG A 193 5.36 2.75 0.56
C ARG A 193 4.69 3.88 -0.21
N THR A 194 3.68 4.47 0.40
CA THR A 194 3.01 5.67 -0.09
C THR A 194 2.76 6.64 1.06
N VAL A 195 2.82 7.94 0.79
CA VAL A 195 2.40 8.95 1.76
C VAL A 195 0.88 9.18 1.76
N SER A 196 0.16 8.55 0.84
CA SER A 196 -1.30 8.70 0.71
C SER A 196 -2.04 8.35 1.99
N LYS A 197 -1.61 7.30 2.69
CA LYS A 197 -2.28 6.82 3.91
C LYS A 197 -1.86 7.59 5.16
N LEU A 198 -0.76 8.33 5.08
CA LEU A 198 -0.30 9.24 6.13
C LEU A 198 -1.12 10.53 6.26
N GLY A 199 -1.99 10.84 5.32
CA GLY A 199 -2.73 12.10 5.27
C GLY A 199 -2.32 13.01 4.12
N LEU A 200 -1.53 12.51 3.19
CA LEU A 200 -1.02 13.23 2.03
C LEU A 200 -1.50 12.61 0.70
N ALA A 201 -2.73 12.05 0.69
CA ALA A 201 -3.28 11.40 -0.49
C ALA A 201 -3.34 12.31 -1.73
N GLY A 202 -3.60 13.60 -1.52
CA GLY A 202 -3.76 14.58 -2.58
C GLY A 202 -2.48 14.94 -3.34
N ILE A 203 -1.28 14.74 -2.74
CA ILE A 203 -0.02 15.07 -3.40
C ILE A 203 0.56 13.92 -4.24
N ARG A 204 -0.08 12.75 -4.22
CA ARG A 204 0.25 11.61 -5.09
C ARG A 204 1.74 11.21 -5.05
N LEU A 205 2.27 10.86 -3.89
CA LEU A 205 3.66 10.38 -3.76
C LEU A 205 3.68 8.94 -3.26
N GLY A 206 4.36 8.08 -4.01
CA GLY A 206 4.79 6.75 -3.62
C GLY A 206 6.30 6.61 -3.79
N TYR A 207 6.89 5.66 -3.11
CA TYR A 207 8.31 5.38 -3.22
C TYR A 207 8.62 3.92 -2.94
N MET A 208 9.78 3.49 -3.39
CA MET A 208 10.28 2.15 -3.15
C MET A 208 11.77 2.22 -2.83
N ALA A 209 12.17 1.48 -1.81
CA ALA A 209 13.56 1.37 -1.38
C ALA A 209 14.10 -0.04 -1.65
N GLY A 210 15.38 -0.12 -1.98
CA GLY A 210 16.07 -1.38 -2.23
C GLY A 210 17.53 -1.22 -2.57
N SER A 211 18.18 -2.28 -3.04
CA SER A 211 19.56 -2.21 -3.46
C SER A 211 19.76 -1.18 -4.58
N ALA A 212 20.88 -0.46 -4.55
CA ALA A 212 21.19 0.55 -5.58
C ALA A 212 21.18 -0.05 -7.00
N ALA A 213 21.59 -1.30 -7.15
CA ALA A 213 21.58 -2.00 -8.42
C ALA A 213 20.14 -2.15 -8.98
N LEU A 214 19.19 -2.64 -8.17
CA LEU A 214 17.79 -2.80 -8.60
C LEU A 214 17.13 -1.44 -8.87
N ILE A 215 17.33 -0.48 -7.98
CA ILE A 215 16.74 0.87 -8.15
C ILE A 215 17.26 1.55 -9.41
N SER A 216 18.56 1.40 -9.72
CA SER A 216 19.15 1.94 -10.95
C SER A 216 18.55 1.32 -12.22
N GLU A 217 18.21 0.03 -12.23
CA GLU A 217 17.52 -0.59 -13.36
C GLU A 217 16.09 -0.05 -13.53
N LEU A 218 15.38 0.12 -12.41
CA LEU A 218 14.02 0.67 -12.42
C LEU A 218 14.00 2.14 -12.83
N ASP A 219 15.04 2.90 -12.48
CA ASP A 219 15.14 4.31 -12.85
C ASP A 219 15.21 4.53 -14.38
N LYS A 220 15.63 3.52 -15.15
CA LYS A 220 15.67 3.58 -16.62
C LYS A 220 14.29 3.69 -17.27
N VAL A 221 13.25 3.19 -16.61
CA VAL A 221 11.86 3.26 -17.10
C VAL A 221 11.05 4.37 -16.43
N ARG A 222 11.63 5.06 -15.44
CA ARG A 222 10.96 6.17 -14.78
C ARG A 222 10.80 7.35 -15.73
N PRO A 223 9.57 7.90 -15.92
CA PRO A 223 9.38 9.11 -16.69
C PRO A 223 10.22 10.26 -16.11
N PRO A 224 10.96 11.03 -16.92
CA PRO A 224 11.69 12.18 -16.41
C PRO A 224 10.72 13.18 -15.79
N TYR A 225 11.12 13.76 -14.66
CA TYR A 225 10.32 14.77 -13.93
C TYR A 225 8.94 14.26 -13.45
N ASN A 226 8.80 12.96 -13.18
CA ASN A 226 7.52 12.34 -12.85
C ASN A 226 6.87 12.88 -11.57
N VAL A 227 7.67 13.28 -10.57
CA VAL A 227 7.17 13.96 -9.36
C VAL A 227 7.25 15.45 -9.57
N ASN A 228 6.12 16.15 -9.48
CA ASN A 228 6.05 17.59 -9.71
C ASN A 228 6.61 18.39 -8.53
N VAL A 229 7.01 19.63 -8.78
CA VAL A 229 7.67 20.52 -7.80
C VAL A 229 6.82 20.82 -6.56
N LEU A 230 5.48 20.86 -6.68
CA LEU A 230 4.58 21.08 -5.54
C LEU A 230 4.52 19.85 -4.64
N THR A 231 4.46 18.66 -5.22
CA THR A 231 4.55 17.39 -4.49
C THR A 231 5.87 17.26 -3.76
N GLU A 232 7.01 17.52 -4.45
CA GLU A 232 8.35 17.49 -3.85
C GLU A 232 8.44 18.41 -2.66
N THR A 233 8.03 19.69 -2.82
CA THR A 233 8.07 20.69 -1.76
C THR A 233 7.16 20.32 -0.59
N ALA A 234 5.91 19.97 -0.86
CA ALA A 234 4.94 19.62 0.18
C ALA A 234 5.37 18.38 0.96
N ALA A 235 5.80 17.32 0.27
CA ALA A 235 6.24 16.10 0.92
C ALA A 235 7.49 16.32 1.77
N THR A 236 8.50 16.99 1.23
CA THR A 236 9.74 17.30 1.97
C THR A 236 9.44 18.10 3.23
N PHE A 237 8.57 19.12 3.14
CA PHE A 237 8.18 19.92 4.29
C PHE A 237 7.45 19.07 5.34
N VAL A 238 6.42 18.32 4.95
CA VAL A 238 5.57 17.58 5.91
C VAL A 238 6.34 16.43 6.56
N LEU A 239 7.20 15.73 5.81
CA LEU A 239 8.03 14.64 6.36
C LEU A 239 9.01 15.13 7.42
N ARG A 240 9.52 16.37 7.30
CA ARG A 240 10.34 17.00 8.36
C ARG A 240 9.56 17.40 9.61
N HIS A 241 8.23 17.36 9.55
CA HIS A 241 7.31 17.60 10.65
C HIS A 241 6.46 16.33 10.94
N SER A 242 7.08 15.16 10.79
CA SER A 242 6.39 13.86 10.81
C SER A 242 5.75 13.48 12.15
N ASP A 243 6.10 14.16 13.24
CA ASP A 243 5.48 13.95 14.56
C ASP A 243 3.96 14.07 14.50
N VAL A 244 3.45 15.07 13.77
CA VAL A 244 2.00 15.28 13.56
C VAL A 244 1.36 14.07 12.87
N LEU A 245 2.03 13.51 11.86
CA LEU A 245 1.53 12.33 11.14
C LEU A 245 1.53 11.09 12.05
N SER A 246 2.56 10.96 12.89
CA SER A 246 2.68 9.87 13.86
C SER A 246 1.59 9.92 14.93
N GLU A 247 1.27 11.12 15.44
CA GLU A 247 0.18 11.35 16.37
C GLU A 247 -1.18 11.01 15.74
N GLN A 248 -1.43 11.43 14.50
CA GLN A 248 -2.64 11.10 13.76
C GLN A 248 -2.77 9.59 13.52
N ALA A 249 -1.69 8.93 13.14
CA ALA A 249 -1.67 7.48 12.97
C ALA A 249 -1.95 6.75 14.28
N ALA A 250 -1.42 7.25 15.41
CA ALA A 250 -1.70 6.69 16.74
C ALA A 250 -3.18 6.85 17.12
N ALA A 251 -3.79 8.00 16.85
CA ALA A 251 -5.21 8.22 17.07
C ALA A 251 -6.09 7.27 16.23
N ILE A 252 -5.74 7.06 14.95
CA ILE A 252 -6.44 6.11 14.08
C ILE A 252 -6.30 4.67 14.61
N ARG A 253 -5.13 4.26 15.12
CA ARG A 253 -4.94 2.94 15.74
C ARG A 253 -5.81 2.75 16.98
N ALA A 254 -5.92 3.79 17.82
CA ALA A 254 -6.78 3.75 19.01
C ALA A 254 -8.26 3.63 18.61
N GLU A 255 -8.70 4.42 17.65
CA GLU A 255 -10.08 4.37 17.13
C GLU A 255 -10.37 3.02 16.46
N ARG A 256 -9.41 2.44 15.71
CA ARG A 256 -9.53 1.09 15.16
C ARG A 256 -9.88 0.05 16.22
N ALA A 257 -9.21 0.09 17.36
CA ALA A 257 -9.49 -0.84 18.46
C ALA A 257 -10.93 -0.67 18.99
N THR A 258 -11.38 0.58 19.14
CA THR A 258 -12.74 0.91 19.57
C THR A 258 -13.79 0.42 18.57
N VAL A 259 -13.60 0.71 17.28
CA VAL A 259 -14.52 0.30 16.21
C VAL A 259 -14.57 -1.22 16.08
N CYS A 260 -13.43 -1.91 16.06
CA CYS A 260 -13.41 -3.37 15.98
C CYS A 260 -14.11 -4.03 17.19
N ALA A 261 -13.89 -3.51 18.41
CA ALA A 261 -14.57 -4.00 19.60
C ALA A 261 -16.08 -3.76 19.58
N ALA A 262 -16.53 -2.64 19.00
CA ALA A 262 -17.97 -2.35 18.83
C ALA A 262 -18.61 -3.27 17.78
N LEU A 263 -17.98 -3.46 16.64
CA LEU A 263 -18.46 -4.35 15.56
C LEU A 263 -18.51 -5.80 16.01
N ALA A 264 -17.55 -6.26 16.81
CA ALA A 264 -17.51 -7.63 17.34
C ALA A 264 -18.68 -7.97 18.29
N LYS A 265 -19.40 -6.97 18.81
CA LYS A 265 -20.61 -7.18 19.62
C LYS A 265 -21.85 -7.51 18.77
N LEU A 266 -21.77 -7.32 17.45
CA LEU A 266 -22.88 -7.59 16.54
C LEU A 266 -22.80 -9.06 16.09
N PRO A 267 -23.76 -9.92 16.50
CA PRO A 267 -23.68 -11.38 16.26
C PRO A 267 -23.80 -11.72 14.77
N GLN A 268 -24.23 -10.78 13.94
CA GLN A 268 -24.30 -10.96 12.49
C GLN A 268 -22.99 -10.75 11.78
N LEU A 269 -21.95 -10.23 12.46
CA LEU A 269 -20.66 -9.88 11.87
C LEU A 269 -19.55 -10.79 12.36
N ARG A 270 -18.74 -11.26 11.42
CA ARG A 270 -17.38 -11.71 11.70
C ARG A 270 -16.42 -10.55 11.39
N VAL A 271 -15.73 -10.06 12.38
CA VAL A 271 -14.72 -9.01 12.26
C VAL A 271 -13.35 -9.67 12.08
N TYR A 272 -12.62 -9.33 11.02
CA TYR A 272 -11.27 -9.85 10.81
C TYR A 272 -10.22 -8.95 11.48
N ASP A 273 -9.14 -9.58 11.92
CA ASP A 273 -8.00 -8.85 12.47
C ASP A 273 -7.42 -7.90 11.43
N THR A 274 -7.04 -6.70 11.88
CA THR A 274 -6.50 -5.68 11.01
C THR A 274 -5.36 -4.89 11.64
N ALA A 275 -4.32 -4.66 10.86
CA ALA A 275 -3.22 -3.76 11.16
C ALA A 275 -3.22 -2.51 10.24
N ALA A 276 -4.27 -2.32 9.45
CA ALA A 276 -4.45 -1.18 8.55
C ALA A 276 -5.35 -0.10 9.16
N ASN A 277 -5.64 0.96 8.43
CA ASN A 277 -6.63 1.98 8.79
C ASN A 277 -8.05 1.65 8.27
N PHE A 278 -8.35 0.40 8.12
CA PHE A 278 -9.67 -0.12 7.77
C PHE A 278 -9.87 -1.50 8.41
N VAL A 279 -11.11 -1.94 8.47
CA VAL A 279 -11.47 -3.28 8.92
C VAL A 279 -12.32 -3.96 7.87
N LEU A 280 -12.08 -5.26 7.65
CA LEU A 280 -12.94 -6.13 6.86
C LEU A 280 -13.91 -6.85 7.81
N VAL A 281 -15.19 -6.84 7.45
CA VAL A 281 -16.21 -7.61 8.15
C VAL A 281 -16.95 -8.50 7.17
N ARG A 282 -17.34 -9.69 7.60
CA ARG A 282 -18.23 -10.57 6.84
C ARG A 282 -19.57 -10.67 7.55
N LEU A 283 -20.64 -10.48 6.80
CA LEU A 283 -21.98 -10.69 7.30
C LEU A 283 -22.33 -12.18 7.25
N ASN A 284 -23.14 -12.64 8.21
CA ASN A 284 -23.71 -13.98 8.14
C ASN A 284 -24.85 -14.04 7.10
N ASP A 285 -25.36 -15.23 6.83
CA ASP A 285 -26.35 -15.47 5.76
C ASP A 285 -27.70 -14.80 6.02
N SER A 286 -27.94 -14.21 7.20
CA SER A 286 -29.17 -13.48 7.49
C SER A 286 -29.17 -12.05 6.95
N LEU A 287 -28.04 -11.54 6.49
CA LEU A 287 -27.86 -10.20 5.96
C LEU A 287 -27.15 -10.24 4.60
N SER A 288 -27.49 -9.32 3.72
CA SER A 288 -26.79 -9.12 2.45
C SER A 288 -25.87 -7.90 2.54
N ALA A 289 -24.60 -8.07 2.11
CA ALA A 289 -23.66 -6.96 2.01
C ALA A 289 -24.16 -5.86 1.06
N ASP A 290 -24.90 -6.21 0.00
CA ASP A 290 -25.50 -5.25 -0.93
C ASP A 290 -26.56 -4.40 -0.26
N GLU A 291 -27.44 -5.04 0.54
CA GLU A 291 -28.52 -4.35 1.27
C GLU A 291 -27.94 -3.46 2.38
N VAL A 292 -26.96 -3.97 3.16
CA VAL A 292 -26.29 -3.19 4.21
C VAL A 292 -25.54 -2.00 3.60
N PHE A 293 -24.82 -2.22 2.50
CA PHE A 293 -24.15 -1.13 1.78
C PHE A 293 -25.12 -0.07 1.31
N ALA A 294 -26.25 -0.47 0.70
CA ALA A 294 -27.29 0.45 0.22
C ALA A 294 -27.92 1.23 1.39
N GLY A 295 -28.22 0.56 2.50
CA GLY A 295 -28.80 1.19 3.70
C GLY A 295 -27.83 2.19 4.35
N MET A 296 -26.55 1.84 4.48
CA MET A 296 -25.50 2.74 5.00
C MET A 296 -25.39 4.00 4.11
N LYS A 297 -25.32 3.80 2.79
CA LYS A 297 -25.26 4.91 1.83
C LYS A 297 -26.50 5.82 1.91
N ALA A 298 -27.69 5.23 2.03
CA ALA A 298 -28.93 5.98 2.21
C ALA A 298 -28.95 6.79 3.52
N SER A 299 -28.28 6.27 4.57
CA SER A 299 -28.09 6.94 5.86
C SER A 299 -26.94 7.96 5.87
N GLY A 300 -26.31 8.21 4.73
CA GLY A 300 -25.25 9.22 4.60
C GLY A 300 -23.83 8.69 4.90
N VAL A 301 -23.61 7.37 4.97
CA VAL A 301 -22.29 6.75 5.22
C VAL A 301 -21.89 5.89 4.02
N LEU A 302 -20.76 6.20 3.40
CA LEU A 302 -20.23 5.48 2.26
C LEU A 302 -19.09 4.55 2.70
N ILE A 303 -19.35 3.24 2.72
CA ILE A 303 -18.36 2.18 2.94
C ILE A 303 -18.03 1.47 1.61
N LYS A 304 -17.22 0.43 1.63
CA LYS A 304 -16.90 -0.35 0.43
C LYS A 304 -17.50 -1.75 0.49
N ASN A 305 -18.36 -2.08 -0.48
CA ASN A 305 -18.80 -3.46 -0.68
C ASN A 305 -17.71 -4.23 -1.44
N MET A 306 -17.25 -5.34 -0.86
CA MET A 306 -16.18 -6.18 -1.41
C MET A 306 -16.69 -7.49 -2.02
N SER A 307 -18.00 -7.79 -1.94
CA SER A 307 -18.58 -9.09 -2.29
C SER A 307 -18.27 -9.53 -3.72
N ALA A 308 -18.24 -8.60 -4.66
CA ALA A 308 -17.98 -8.90 -6.08
C ALA A 308 -16.50 -8.91 -6.45
N ALA A 309 -15.59 -8.52 -5.54
CA ALA A 309 -14.18 -8.36 -5.86
C ALA A 309 -13.44 -9.72 -5.96
N HIS A 310 -13.83 -10.70 -5.17
CA HIS A 310 -13.22 -12.03 -5.16
C HIS A 310 -14.16 -13.04 -4.46
N PRO A 311 -14.19 -14.33 -4.86
CA PRO A 311 -15.04 -15.34 -4.20
C PRO A 311 -14.83 -15.44 -2.68
N LEU A 312 -13.58 -15.34 -2.20
CA LEU A 312 -13.27 -15.35 -0.77
C LEU A 312 -13.78 -14.11 -0.01
N LEU A 313 -14.25 -13.07 -0.70
CA LEU A 313 -14.84 -11.86 -0.12
C LEU A 313 -16.37 -11.86 -0.19
N HIS A 314 -16.98 -13.01 -0.48
CA HIS A 314 -18.43 -13.11 -0.48
C HIS A 314 -19.00 -12.55 0.83
N ASN A 315 -20.01 -11.69 0.70
CA ASN A 315 -20.74 -11.06 1.80
C ASN A 315 -19.83 -10.21 2.74
N CYS A 316 -18.74 -9.62 2.19
CA CYS A 316 -17.80 -8.80 2.95
C CYS A 316 -17.96 -7.30 2.66
N LEU A 317 -17.80 -6.51 3.70
CA LEU A 317 -17.73 -5.05 3.66
C LEU A 317 -16.38 -4.59 4.22
N ARG A 318 -15.78 -3.56 3.61
CA ARG A 318 -14.58 -2.90 4.14
C ARG A 318 -14.94 -1.50 4.62
N ILE A 319 -14.57 -1.18 5.85
CA ILE A 319 -14.91 0.07 6.53
C ILE A 319 -13.60 0.77 6.89
N THR A 320 -13.41 1.99 6.40
CA THR A 320 -12.27 2.84 6.79
C THR A 320 -12.45 3.31 8.23
N ILE A 321 -11.37 3.29 9.01
CA ILE A 321 -11.35 3.87 10.36
C ILE A 321 -11.25 5.39 10.24
N SER A 322 -12.15 6.08 10.91
CA SER A 322 -12.25 7.54 10.90
C SER A 322 -12.58 8.06 12.31
N THR A 323 -12.77 9.35 12.45
CA THR A 323 -13.20 10.04 13.69
C THR A 323 -14.71 10.03 13.82
#